data_0f46db507de021421d89c86c2b29ce73
#
_entry.id   0f46db507de021421d89c86c2b29ce73
#
_cell.length_a   1.000
_cell.length_b   1.000
_cell.length_c   1.000
_cell.angle_alpha   90.00
_cell.angle_beta   90.00
_cell.angle_gamma   90.00
#
_symmetry.space_group_name_H-M   'P 1'
#
loop_
_entity.id
_entity.type
_entity.pdbx_description
1 polymer ?
#
loop_
_entity_poly.entity_id
_entity_poly.type
_entity_poly.pdbx_seq_one_letter_code
_entity_poly.pdbx_strand_id
1 'polypeptide(L)'
;MSKKHSDRAHAVLSASSADRWLNCTPSAVMSEKIPYTASSYADEGTLAHEIAETNILQETGHFTIKEFRERLAVHADDPNYYVPIHRDVQPYVDHVLELINLPDSMWQLEKKTDLTAFIPD
;
A
#
# COMPACT_ATOMS: atom_id res chain seq x y z
N MET A 1 -17.54 13.01 -14.74
CA MET A 1 -17.87 11.79 -14.00
C MET A 1 -16.79 11.48 -12.98
N SER A 2 -17.17 11.22 -11.74
CA SER A 2 -16.21 10.75 -10.76
C SER A 2 -15.82 9.30 -11.05
N LYS A 3 -14.53 8.96 -10.91
CA LYS A 3 -14.08 7.58 -11.02
C LYS A 3 -14.69 6.74 -9.90
N LYS A 4 -14.95 5.47 -10.19
CA LYS A 4 -15.33 4.52 -9.15
C LYS A 4 -14.18 4.40 -8.13
N HIS A 5 -14.52 4.15 -6.89
CA HIS A 5 -13.52 4.02 -5.82
C HIS A 5 -12.41 3.01 -6.18
N SER A 6 -12.78 1.89 -6.80
CA SER A 6 -11.84 0.85 -7.22
C SER A 6 -10.85 1.28 -8.30
N ASP A 7 -11.17 2.33 -9.05
CA ASP A 7 -10.37 2.78 -10.18
C ASP A 7 -9.36 3.87 -9.80
N ARG A 8 -9.33 4.27 -8.53
CA ARG A 8 -8.44 5.33 -8.04
C ARG A 8 -7.13 4.74 -7.54
N ALA A 9 -6.02 5.42 -7.86
CA ALA A 9 -4.71 5.07 -7.31
C ALA A 9 -4.67 5.27 -5.78
N HIS A 10 -5.40 6.29 -5.28
CA HIS A 10 -5.54 6.58 -3.87
C HIS A 10 -7.01 6.70 -3.50
N ALA A 11 -7.35 6.23 -2.30
CA ALA A 11 -8.69 6.41 -1.76
C ALA A 11 -8.98 7.89 -1.50
N VAL A 12 -10.25 8.29 -1.66
CA VAL A 12 -10.70 9.65 -1.32
C VAL A 12 -10.48 9.93 0.16
N LEU A 13 -10.79 8.94 1.02
CA LEU A 13 -10.53 8.99 2.46
C LEU A 13 -9.30 8.12 2.77
N SER A 14 -8.11 8.56 2.32
CA SER A 14 -6.88 7.81 2.58
C SER A 14 -6.40 7.98 4.02
N ALA A 15 -5.74 6.96 4.55
CA ALA A 15 -5.16 7.01 5.89
C ALA A 15 -4.10 8.11 6.01
N SER A 16 -3.28 8.31 4.97
CA SER A 16 -2.23 9.33 4.96
C SER A 16 -2.74 10.77 4.97
N SER A 17 -3.98 11.00 4.54
CA SER A 17 -4.62 12.31 4.57
C SER A 17 -5.71 12.42 5.64
N ALA A 18 -5.79 11.45 6.56
CA ALA A 18 -6.84 11.36 7.56
C ALA A 18 -6.94 12.62 8.44
N ASP A 19 -5.81 13.17 8.84
CA ASP A 19 -5.80 14.41 9.65
C ASP A 19 -6.57 15.53 8.95
N ARG A 20 -6.39 15.68 7.64
CA ARG A 20 -7.06 16.70 6.86
C ARG A 20 -8.59 16.44 6.73
N TRP A 21 -9.00 15.24 6.30
CA TRP A 21 -10.42 15.00 6.07
C TRP A 21 -11.23 14.75 7.35
N LEU A 22 -10.58 14.34 8.46
CA LEU A 22 -11.22 14.28 9.76
C LEU A 22 -11.55 15.68 10.30
N ASN A 23 -10.69 16.66 10.04
CA ASN A 23 -10.90 18.05 10.47
C ASN A 23 -11.71 18.88 9.45
N CYS A 24 -11.68 18.51 8.18
CA CYS A 24 -12.41 19.18 7.12
C CYS A 24 -12.92 18.15 6.11
N THR A 25 -14.11 17.59 6.36
CA THR A 25 -14.69 16.53 5.53
C THR A 25 -14.80 16.90 4.06
N PRO A 26 -15.25 18.12 3.69
CA PRO A 26 -15.30 18.52 2.27
C PRO A 26 -13.96 18.51 1.57
N SER A 27 -12.83 18.59 2.29
CA SER A 27 -11.50 18.59 1.68
C SER A 27 -11.22 17.30 0.92
N ALA A 28 -11.79 16.17 1.33
CA ALA A 28 -11.64 14.88 0.64
C ALA A 28 -12.15 14.95 -0.79
N VAL A 29 -13.33 15.53 -1.00
CA VAL A 29 -13.95 15.68 -2.32
C VAL A 29 -13.26 16.80 -3.12
N MET A 30 -12.92 17.91 -2.48
CA MET A 30 -12.21 19.01 -3.14
C MET A 30 -10.84 18.60 -3.65
N SER A 31 -10.11 17.81 -2.87
CA SER A 31 -8.78 17.32 -3.25
C SER A 31 -8.82 16.38 -4.45
N GLU A 32 -9.94 15.70 -4.70
CA GLU A 32 -10.13 14.83 -5.85
C GLU A 32 -9.97 15.57 -7.18
N LYS A 33 -10.26 16.86 -7.20
CA LYS A 33 -10.15 17.70 -8.40
C LYS A 33 -8.72 18.15 -8.70
N ILE A 34 -7.81 17.97 -7.76
CA ILE A 34 -6.40 18.34 -7.92
C ILE A 34 -5.66 17.17 -8.56
N PRO A 35 -4.94 17.38 -9.68
CA PRO A 35 -4.15 16.31 -10.29
C PRO A 35 -3.13 15.74 -9.32
N TYR A 36 -3.08 14.42 -9.21
CA TYR A 36 -2.07 13.75 -8.42
C TYR A 36 -0.72 13.79 -9.15
N THR A 37 0.30 14.30 -8.46
CA THR A 37 1.67 14.27 -8.97
C THR A 37 2.52 13.45 -8.01
N ALA A 38 2.97 12.28 -8.46
CA ALA A 38 3.85 11.43 -7.66
C ALA A 38 5.24 12.07 -7.58
N SER A 39 5.80 12.12 -6.36
CA SER A 39 7.20 12.46 -6.17
C SER A 39 8.07 11.20 -6.35
N SER A 40 9.39 11.39 -6.60
CA SER A 40 10.33 10.26 -6.65
C SER A 40 10.35 9.47 -5.34
N TYR A 41 10.18 10.13 -4.20
CA TYR A 41 10.08 9.48 -2.89
C TYR A 41 8.82 8.62 -2.77
N ALA A 42 7.70 9.06 -3.34
CA ALA A 42 6.47 8.28 -3.36
C ALA A 42 6.63 7.01 -4.21
N ASP A 43 7.35 7.09 -5.33
CA ASP A 43 7.62 5.94 -6.19
C ASP A 43 8.53 4.92 -5.51
N GLU A 44 9.57 5.37 -4.81
CA GLU A 44 10.42 4.51 -3.98
C GLU A 44 9.61 3.83 -2.87
N GLY A 45 8.74 4.59 -2.21
CA GLY A 45 7.87 4.09 -1.16
C GLY A 45 6.92 3.01 -1.69
N THR A 46 6.34 3.22 -2.87
CA THR A 46 5.47 2.24 -3.51
C THR A 46 6.21 0.93 -3.78
N LEU A 47 7.42 1.01 -4.35
CA LEU A 47 8.24 -0.18 -4.61
C LEU A 47 8.60 -0.90 -3.31
N ALA A 48 8.98 -0.16 -2.27
CA ALA A 48 9.30 -0.74 -0.96
C ALA A 48 8.11 -1.51 -0.38
N HIS A 49 6.90 -0.95 -0.47
CA HIS A 49 5.67 -1.62 -0.03
C HIS A 49 5.38 -2.89 -0.83
N GLU A 50 5.55 -2.86 -2.14
CA GLU A 50 5.36 -4.03 -3.01
C GLU A 50 6.33 -5.15 -2.69
N ILE A 51 7.60 -4.83 -2.45
CA ILE A 51 8.62 -5.80 -2.05
C ILE A 51 8.29 -6.38 -0.67
N ALA A 52 7.91 -5.55 0.29
CA ALA A 52 7.51 -5.99 1.61
C ALA A 52 6.31 -6.93 1.57
N GLU A 53 5.28 -6.57 0.79
CA GLU A 53 4.10 -7.41 0.58
C GLU A 53 4.48 -8.77 -0.01
N THR A 54 5.33 -8.78 -1.03
CA THR A 54 5.82 -10.01 -1.67
C THR A 54 6.52 -10.92 -0.66
N ASN A 55 7.36 -10.35 0.20
CA ASN A 55 8.05 -11.11 1.26
C ASN A 55 7.06 -11.67 2.29
N ILE A 56 6.10 -10.88 2.73
CA ILE A 56 5.10 -11.31 3.70
C ILE A 56 4.24 -12.45 3.13
N LEU A 57 3.80 -12.33 1.89
CA LEU A 57 3.01 -13.37 1.24
C LEU A 57 3.79 -14.67 1.06
N GLN A 58 5.09 -14.58 0.78
CA GLN A 58 5.93 -15.77 0.69
C GLN A 58 6.10 -16.44 2.06
N GLU A 59 6.40 -15.67 3.11
CA GLU A 59 6.58 -16.18 4.47
C GLU A 59 5.29 -16.77 5.07
N THR A 60 4.13 -16.29 4.63
CA THR A 60 2.83 -16.80 5.08
C THR A 60 2.28 -17.92 4.20
N GLY A 61 3.05 -18.38 3.21
CA GLY A 61 2.71 -19.54 2.39
C GLY A 61 1.76 -19.27 1.22
N HIS A 62 1.54 -18.00 0.87
CA HIS A 62 0.66 -17.61 -0.25
C HIS A 62 1.34 -17.73 -1.61
N PHE A 63 2.67 -17.73 -1.65
CA PHE A 63 3.46 -17.89 -2.87
C PHE A 63 4.35 -19.13 -2.79
N THR A 64 4.47 -19.84 -3.91
CA THR A 64 5.52 -20.84 -4.09
C THR A 64 6.87 -20.14 -4.27
N ILE A 65 7.98 -20.86 -4.10
CA ILE A 65 9.32 -20.30 -4.34
C ILE A 65 9.45 -19.77 -5.77
N LYS A 66 8.84 -20.45 -6.74
CA LYS A 66 8.86 -20.04 -8.14
C LYS A 66 8.13 -18.69 -8.32
N GLU A 67 6.92 -18.56 -7.79
CA GLU A 67 6.13 -17.33 -7.86
C GLU A 67 6.85 -16.16 -7.17
N PHE A 68 7.46 -16.42 -6.02
CA PHE A 68 8.24 -15.45 -5.28
C PHE A 68 9.42 -14.92 -6.11
N ARG A 69 10.18 -15.82 -6.74
CA ARG A 69 11.29 -15.42 -7.62
C ARG A 69 10.84 -14.62 -8.83
N GLU A 70 9.72 -15.00 -9.44
CA GLU A 70 9.14 -14.26 -10.57
C GLU A 70 8.74 -12.84 -10.15
N ARG A 71 8.13 -12.70 -8.98
CA ARG A 71 7.75 -11.39 -8.44
C ARG A 71 8.96 -10.52 -8.12
N LEU A 72 10.01 -11.10 -7.53
CA LEU A 72 11.25 -10.37 -7.27
C LEU A 72 11.92 -9.91 -8.55
N ALA A 73 11.88 -10.70 -9.62
CA ALA A 73 12.42 -10.31 -10.92
C ALA A 73 11.68 -9.10 -11.51
N VAL A 74 10.36 -9.05 -11.36
CA VAL A 74 9.55 -7.90 -11.80
C VAL A 74 9.94 -6.65 -11.00
N HIS A 75 10.12 -6.76 -9.68
CA HIS A 75 10.54 -5.63 -8.86
C HIS A 75 11.94 -5.14 -9.23
N ALA A 76 12.84 -6.04 -9.57
CA ALA A 76 14.21 -5.69 -9.98
C ALA A 76 14.27 -4.89 -11.29
N ASP A 77 13.24 -4.98 -12.12
CA ASP A 77 13.12 -4.21 -13.36
C ASP A 77 12.57 -2.79 -13.15
N ASP A 78 12.12 -2.47 -11.94
CA ASP A 78 11.59 -1.13 -11.63
C ASP A 78 12.73 -0.10 -11.63
N PRO A 79 12.52 1.11 -12.24
CA PRO A 79 13.54 2.16 -12.27
C PRO A 79 14.02 2.63 -10.89
N ASN A 80 13.20 2.45 -9.86
CA ASN A 80 13.53 2.85 -8.49
C ASN A 80 14.22 1.72 -7.70
N TYR A 81 14.44 0.56 -8.32
CA TYR A 81 15.07 -0.58 -7.65
C TYR A 81 16.53 -0.32 -7.33
N TYR A 82 16.92 -0.67 -6.10
CA TYR A 82 18.31 -0.71 -5.66
C TYR A 82 18.50 -1.93 -4.75
N VAL A 83 19.65 -2.57 -4.85
CA VAL A 83 19.89 -3.86 -4.16
C VAL A 83 19.63 -3.79 -2.65
N PRO A 84 20.06 -2.74 -1.90
CA PRO A 84 19.81 -2.65 -0.46
C PRO A 84 18.35 -2.56 -0.04
N ILE A 85 17.40 -2.33 -0.96
CA ILE A 85 15.98 -2.17 -0.63
C ILE A 85 15.43 -3.40 0.13
N HIS A 86 15.90 -4.59 -0.18
CA HIS A 86 15.48 -5.81 0.50
C HIS A 86 15.84 -5.78 1.98
N ARG A 87 17.05 -5.32 2.29
CA ARG A 87 17.49 -5.14 3.69
C ARG A 87 16.72 -4.02 4.38
N ASP A 88 16.44 -2.95 3.66
CA ASP A 88 15.80 -1.77 4.22
C ASP A 88 14.33 -2.04 4.58
N VAL A 89 13.64 -2.94 3.85
CA VAL A 89 12.26 -3.32 4.16
C VAL A 89 12.15 -4.44 5.19
N GLN A 90 13.23 -5.16 5.48
CA GLN A 90 13.20 -6.33 6.35
C GLN A 90 12.67 -6.04 7.77
N PRO A 91 13.06 -4.94 8.44
CA PRO A 91 12.50 -4.62 9.76
C PRO A 91 10.99 -4.46 9.74
N TYR A 92 10.44 -3.88 8.70
CA TYR A 92 8.99 -3.75 8.51
C TYR A 92 8.34 -5.12 8.34
N VAL A 93 8.89 -5.97 7.49
CA VAL A 93 8.41 -7.34 7.26
C VAL A 93 8.41 -8.13 8.57
N ASP A 94 9.51 -8.08 9.32
CA ASP A 94 9.65 -8.79 10.60
C ASP A 94 8.60 -8.32 11.61
N HIS A 95 8.35 -7.02 11.70
CA HIS A 95 7.35 -6.46 12.59
C HIS A 95 5.94 -6.91 12.22
N VAL A 96 5.59 -6.88 10.93
CA VAL A 96 4.29 -7.34 10.46
C VAL A 96 4.08 -8.82 10.74
N LEU A 97 5.11 -9.65 10.53
CA LEU A 97 5.04 -11.08 10.82
C LEU A 97 4.83 -11.35 12.31
N GLU A 98 5.45 -10.57 13.19
CA GLU A 98 5.19 -10.65 14.64
C GLU A 98 3.72 -10.40 14.95
N LEU A 99 3.12 -9.37 14.33
CA LEU A 99 1.70 -9.05 14.53
C LEU A 99 0.78 -10.14 13.99
N ILE A 100 1.10 -10.71 12.82
CA ILE A 100 0.33 -11.80 12.21
C ILE A 100 0.33 -13.04 13.11
N ASN A 101 1.44 -13.32 13.78
CA ASN A 101 1.60 -14.50 14.61
C ASN A 101 1.05 -14.35 16.03
N LEU A 102 0.48 -13.19 16.38
CA LEU A 102 -0.19 -13.02 17.66
C LEU A 102 -1.46 -13.91 17.74
N PRO A 103 -1.78 -14.45 18.94
CA PRO A 103 -3.02 -15.21 19.11
C PRO A 103 -4.25 -14.39 18.70
N ASP A 104 -5.18 -15.04 18.03
CA ASP A 104 -6.44 -14.43 17.57
C ASP A 104 -6.28 -13.25 16.62
N SER A 105 -5.11 -13.09 16.01
CA SER A 105 -4.91 -12.01 15.03
C SER A 105 -5.69 -12.31 13.74
N MET A 106 -6.34 -11.26 13.21
CA MET A 106 -6.93 -11.25 11.88
C MET A 106 -6.19 -10.22 11.06
N TRP A 107 -5.79 -10.57 9.82
CA TRP A 107 -4.98 -9.68 9.01
C TRP A 107 -5.36 -9.75 7.54
N GLN A 108 -5.11 -8.64 6.84
CA GLN A 108 -5.27 -8.50 5.40
C GLN A 108 -4.17 -7.59 4.89
N LEU A 109 -3.61 -7.90 3.70
CA LEU A 109 -2.57 -7.10 3.06
C LEU A 109 -3.16 -6.26 1.94
N GLU A 110 -2.84 -4.97 1.96
CA GLU A 110 -3.15 -4.02 0.89
C GLU A 110 -4.62 -4.07 0.43
N LYS A 111 -5.53 -4.32 1.36
CA LYS A 111 -6.95 -4.38 1.05
C LYS A 111 -7.55 -2.99 1.03
N LYS A 112 -8.18 -2.64 -0.08
CA LYS A 112 -8.96 -1.40 -0.17
C LYS A 112 -10.24 -1.53 0.64
N THR A 113 -10.51 -0.51 1.46
CA THR A 113 -11.73 -0.42 2.27
C THR A 113 -12.63 0.67 1.69
N ASP A 114 -13.93 0.37 1.59
CA ASP A 114 -14.91 1.35 1.12
C ASP A 114 -15.47 2.14 2.30
N LEU A 115 -15.12 3.41 2.36
CA LEU A 115 -15.60 4.35 3.38
C LEU A 115 -16.55 5.41 2.80
N THR A 116 -17.11 5.17 1.62
CA THR A 116 -17.95 6.16 0.93
C THR A 116 -19.21 6.56 1.72
N ALA A 117 -19.68 5.70 2.62
CA ALA A 117 -20.81 6.01 3.51
C ALA A 117 -20.53 7.20 4.44
N PHE A 118 -19.25 7.55 4.67
CA PHE A 118 -18.84 8.65 5.53
C PHE A 118 -18.55 9.95 4.75
N ILE A 119 -18.67 9.93 3.42
CA ILE A 119 -18.45 11.11 2.57
C ILE A 119 -19.81 11.80 2.37
N PRO A 120 -19.95 13.08 2.75
CA PRO A 120 -21.19 13.81 2.49
C PRO A 120 -21.41 14.01 0.99
N ASP A 121 -22.67 13.93 0.59
CA ASP A 121 -23.09 14.16 -0.80
C ASP A 121 -22.89 15.63 -1.23
#